data_bd34788dd4970af6ff2f05c7d1d7c445
#
_entry.id   bd34788dd4970af6ff2f05c7d1d7c445
#
_cell.length_a   1.000
_cell.length_b   1.000
_cell.length_c   1.000
_cell.angle_alpha   90.00
_cell.angle_beta   90.00
_cell.angle_gamma   90.00
#
_symmetry.space_group_name_H-M   'P 1'
#
loop_
_entity.id
_entity.type
_entity.pdbx_description
1 polymer ?
#
loop_
_entity_poly.entity_id
_entity_poly.type
_entity_poly.pdbx_seq_one_letter_code
_entity_poly.pdbx_strand_id
1 'polypeptide(L)'
;MAPPRGTFRFSLPSIIIFVLLLSSVAIQAYRDLSRPGAWDFWRETYIAASMTSTVIPDVDIDGSGHGRRALAISGKIGSASASWLRDRLSEARLAPGDAVLLSSPGGALNQAAIMGEAIRSHGLVTAVATADASGRLRPAACASACVLVYAGGATRYGIAGSRLGVHRFTTSTPVSDPLAEAQRIQGMVLGYMTKMGVSSGIVEAMSQTSDIRWLSPQEALTLNLITKPVERP
;
A
#
# COMPACT_ATOMS: atom_id res chain seq x y z
N MET A 1 -52.17 25.31 -30.45
CA MET A 1 -52.20 25.38 -28.96
C MET A 1 -50.77 25.20 -28.46
N ALA A 2 -50.14 26.26 -27.96
CA ALA A 2 -48.82 26.18 -27.34
C ALA A 2 -48.96 25.76 -25.87
N PRO A 3 -48.06 24.90 -25.33
CA PRO A 3 -48.14 24.48 -23.95
C PRO A 3 -47.78 25.66 -23.01
N PRO A 4 -48.40 25.74 -21.86
CA PRO A 4 -48.12 26.82 -20.92
C PRO A 4 -46.68 26.71 -20.37
N ARG A 5 -45.92 27.80 -20.51
CA ARG A 5 -44.60 27.97 -19.88
C ARG A 5 -44.78 28.07 -18.34
N GLY A 6 -44.61 26.96 -17.64
CA GLY A 6 -44.56 26.94 -16.18
C GLY A 6 -43.35 27.75 -15.70
N THR A 7 -43.57 28.92 -15.12
CA THR A 7 -42.54 29.66 -14.39
C THR A 7 -42.32 28.98 -13.06
N PHE A 8 -41.15 28.32 -12.89
CA PHE A 8 -40.72 27.79 -11.59
C PHE A 8 -40.55 28.96 -10.60
N ARG A 9 -41.51 29.14 -9.71
CA ARG A 9 -41.40 30.09 -8.59
C ARG A 9 -40.79 29.36 -7.40
N PHE A 10 -39.52 29.64 -7.12
CA PHE A 10 -38.89 29.17 -5.89
C PHE A 10 -39.53 29.87 -4.70
N SER A 11 -40.04 29.12 -3.73
CA SER A 11 -40.57 29.70 -2.48
C SER A 11 -39.39 30.10 -1.57
N LEU A 12 -39.57 31.13 -0.77
CA LEU A 12 -38.55 31.61 0.17
C LEU A 12 -38.00 30.50 1.07
N PRO A 13 -38.83 29.57 1.63
CA PRO A 13 -38.33 28.42 2.38
C PRO A 13 -37.44 27.49 1.56
N SER A 14 -37.74 27.24 0.28
CA SER A 14 -36.94 26.40 -0.59
C SER A 14 -35.55 26.99 -0.83
N ILE A 15 -35.47 28.32 -0.99
CA ILE A 15 -34.19 29.04 -1.14
C ILE A 15 -33.37 28.93 0.14
N ILE A 16 -33.97 29.10 1.31
CA ILE A 16 -33.30 29.00 2.60
C ILE A 16 -32.73 27.58 2.80
N ILE A 17 -33.54 26.55 2.55
CA ILE A 17 -33.09 25.15 2.65
C ILE A 17 -31.93 24.87 1.67
N PHE A 18 -32.03 25.35 0.44
CA PHE A 18 -30.97 25.17 -0.56
C PHE A 18 -29.65 25.85 -0.13
N VAL A 19 -29.72 27.07 0.39
CA VAL A 19 -28.55 27.81 0.89
C VAL A 19 -27.93 27.08 2.09
N LEU A 20 -28.74 26.58 3.03
CA LEU A 20 -28.24 25.81 4.19
C LEU A 20 -27.54 24.50 3.75
N LEU A 21 -28.13 23.77 2.80
CA LEU A 21 -27.53 22.55 2.25
C LEU A 21 -26.22 22.87 1.52
N LEU A 22 -26.22 23.89 0.67
CA LEU A 22 -25.02 24.31 -0.06
C LEU A 22 -23.90 24.75 0.89
N SER A 23 -24.27 25.53 1.94
CA SER A 23 -23.32 25.96 2.97
C SER A 23 -22.74 24.76 3.74
N SER A 24 -23.57 23.77 4.08
CA SER A 24 -23.13 22.55 4.73
C SER A 24 -22.14 21.78 3.88
N VAL A 25 -22.44 21.58 2.59
CA VAL A 25 -21.55 20.93 1.63
C VAL A 25 -20.24 21.71 1.46
N ALA A 26 -20.31 23.04 1.33
CA ALA A 26 -19.13 23.89 1.20
C ALA A 26 -18.22 23.82 2.44
N ILE A 27 -18.81 23.84 3.64
CA ILE A 27 -18.06 23.71 4.90
C ILE A 27 -17.41 22.33 4.99
N GLN A 28 -18.11 21.26 4.63
CA GLN A 28 -17.54 19.90 4.61
C GLN A 28 -16.40 19.80 3.60
N ALA A 29 -16.59 20.27 2.37
CA ALA A 29 -15.57 20.30 1.34
C ALA A 29 -14.32 21.09 1.79
N TYR A 30 -14.52 22.26 2.37
CA TYR A 30 -13.43 23.07 2.92
C TYR A 30 -12.65 22.31 4.01
N ARG A 31 -13.36 21.70 4.97
CA ARG A 31 -12.74 20.92 6.05
C ARG A 31 -11.97 19.73 5.52
N ASP A 32 -12.49 19.03 4.53
CA ASP A 32 -11.84 17.86 3.94
C ASP A 32 -10.63 18.26 3.10
N LEU A 33 -10.71 19.31 2.30
CA LEU A 33 -9.60 19.82 1.49
C LEU A 33 -8.50 20.51 2.33
N SER A 34 -8.84 21.02 3.52
CA SER A 34 -7.88 21.65 4.43
C SER A 34 -7.06 20.64 5.26
N ARG A 35 -7.37 19.36 5.18
CA ARG A 35 -6.58 18.31 5.87
C ARG A 35 -5.22 18.19 5.24
N PRO A 36 -4.13 18.03 6.03
CA PRO A 36 -2.82 17.76 5.48
C PRO A 36 -2.82 16.50 4.57
N GLY A 37 -2.31 16.63 3.35
CA GLY A 37 -2.27 15.54 2.38
C GLY A 37 -3.59 15.28 1.62
N ALA A 38 -4.67 16.02 1.88
CA ALA A 38 -5.95 15.83 1.17
C ALA A 38 -5.80 16.03 -0.34
N TRP A 39 -5.04 17.04 -0.76
CA TRP A 39 -4.78 17.31 -2.17
C TRP A 39 -4.03 16.15 -2.86
N ASP A 40 -3.02 15.60 -2.19
CA ASP A 40 -2.27 14.45 -2.72
C ASP A 40 -3.17 13.22 -2.84
N PHE A 41 -4.04 12.96 -1.84
CA PHE A 41 -5.03 11.91 -1.89
C PHE A 41 -5.99 12.09 -3.09
N TRP A 42 -6.53 13.28 -3.29
CA TRP A 42 -7.43 13.57 -4.41
C TRP A 42 -6.74 13.40 -5.76
N ARG A 43 -5.53 13.92 -5.88
CA ARG A 43 -4.73 13.79 -7.10
C ARG A 43 -4.44 12.33 -7.43
N GLU A 44 -4.03 11.55 -6.46
CA GLU A 44 -3.73 10.11 -6.66
C GLU A 44 -5.00 9.30 -6.96
N THR A 45 -6.13 9.64 -6.37
CA THR A 45 -7.39 8.92 -6.58
C THR A 45 -7.99 9.21 -7.96
N TYR A 46 -7.95 10.48 -8.40
CA TYR A 46 -8.74 10.90 -9.58
C TYR A 46 -7.90 11.33 -10.78
N ILE A 47 -6.61 11.62 -10.62
CA ILE A 47 -5.78 12.14 -11.72
C ILE A 47 -4.72 11.11 -12.13
N ALA A 48 -3.87 10.66 -11.19
CA ALA A 48 -2.79 9.73 -11.48
C ALA A 48 -2.39 8.94 -10.22
N ALA A 49 -2.60 7.64 -10.25
CA ALA A 49 -2.11 6.75 -9.19
C ALA A 49 -0.57 6.78 -9.15
N SER A 50 -0.01 6.76 -7.94
CA SER A 50 1.44 6.70 -7.72
C SER A 50 2.03 5.31 -7.93
N MET A 51 1.15 4.32 -8.08
CA MET A 51 1.50 2.91 -8.31
C MET A 51 0.88 2.40 -9.61
N THR A 52 1.52 1.41 -10.20
CA THR A 52 1.04 0.67 -11.37
C THR A 52 0.85 -0.79 -11.03
N SER A 53 -0.01 -1.47 -11.77
CA SER A 53 -0.22 -2.92 -11.61
C SER A 53 -0.40 -3.62 -12.96
N THR A 54 0.01 -4.89 -12.99
CA THR A 54 -0.19 -5.79 -14.13
C THR A 54 -0.58 -7.17 -13.59
N VAL A 55 -1.63 -7.76 -14.15
CA VAL A 55 -2.01 -9.14 -13.84
C VAL A 55 -1.19 -10.08 -14.70
N ILE A 56 -0.51 -11.01 -14.07
CA ILE A 56 0.24 -12.10 -14.73
C ILE A 56 -0.56 -13.39 -14.52
N PRO A 57 -1.01 -14.03 -15.59
CA PRO A 57 -1.89 -15.19 -15.48
C PRO A 57 -1.26 -16.39 -14.81
N ASP A 58 0.05 -16.59 -15.04
CA ASP A 58 0.79 -17.74 -14.60
C ASP A 58 2.24 -17.36 -14.24
N VAL A 59 2.60 -17.57 -12.98
CA VAL A 59 3.96 -17.33 -12.45
C VAL A 59 4.36 -18.49 -11.55
N ASP A 60 5.42 -19.18 -11.92
CA ASP A 60 6.05 -20.17 -11.04
C ASP A 60 7.07 -19.44 -10.12
N ILE A 61 6.68 -19.21 -8.86
CA ILE A 61 7.50 -18.45 -7.92
C ILE A 61 8.63 -19.27 -7.33
N ASP A 62 8.40 -20.55 -7.12
CA ASP A 62 9.30 -21.42 -6.35
C ASP A 62 9.98 -22.53 -7.19
N GLY A 63 9.80 -22.50 -8.51
CA GLY A 63 10.38 -23.48 -9.42
C GLY A 63 9.73 -24.86 -9.34
N SER A 64 8.53 -24.95 -8.73
CA SER A 64 7.82 -26.23 -8.55
C SER A 64 7.11 -26.73 -9.82
N GLY A 65 7.06 -25.92 -10.86
CA GLY A 65 6.26 -26.17 -12.05
C GLY A 65 4.76 -25.89 -11.85
N HIS A 66 4.36 -25.40 -10.67
CA HIS A 66 3.00 -25.02 -10.37
C HIS A 66 2.85 -23.50 -10.41
N GLY A 67 2.41 -23.00 -11.55
CA GLY A 67 2.14 -21.60 -11.74
C GLY A 67 0.94 -21.13 -10.93
N ARG A 68 0.94 -19.85 -10.57
CA ARG A 68 -0.16 -19.17 -9.89
C ARG A 68 -0.40 -17.80 -10.50
N ARG A 69 -1.61 -17.32 -10.37
CA ARG A 69 -1.95 -15.96 -10.80
C ARG A 69 -1.22 -14.95 -9.90
N ALA A 70 -0.74 -13.87 -10.49
CA ALA A 70 -0.06 -12.82 -9.74
C ALA A 70 -0.53 -11.42 -10.14
N LEU A 71 -0.53 -10.51 -9.16
CA LEU A 71 -0.64 -9.07 -9.36
C LEU A 71 0.74 -8.45 -9.12
N ALA A 72 1.43 -8.08 -10.19
CA ALA A 72 2.68 -7.32 -10.07
C ALA A 72 2.35 -5.85 -9.84
N ILE A 73 2.85 -5.27 -8.75
CA ILE A 73 2.66 -3.86 -8.41
C ILE A 73 4.00 -3.16 -8.27
N SER A 74 4.10 -1.95 -8.80
CA SER A 74 5.31 -1.13 -8.72
C SER A 74 4.99 0.35 -8.56
N GLY A 75 5.97 1.10 -8.01
CA GLY A 75 5.84 2.53 -7.79
C GLY A 75 5.92 2.95 -6.33
N LYS A 76 5.77 4.25 -6.06
CA LYS A 76 5.79 4.83 -4.72
C LYS A 76 4.43 4.63 -4.04
N ILE A 77 4.45 4.21 -2.78
CA ILE A 77 3.22 4.10 -1.97
C ILE A 77 2.78 5.51 -1.58
N GLY A 78 1.70 5.96 -2.17
CA GLY A 78 1.13 7.28 -1.93
C GLY A 78 -0.05 7.26 -0.96
N SER A 79 -0.75 8.38 -0.86
CA SER A 79 -1.84 8.58 0.10
C SER A 79 -3.13 7.82 -0.23
N ALA A 80 -3.33 7.41 -1.50
CA ALA A 80 -4.49 6.64 -1.96
C ALA A 80 -4.16 5.15 -2.26
N SER A 81 -2.91 4.71 -2.03
CA SER A 81 -2.46 3.38 -2.49
C SER A 81 -3.23 2.21 -1.89
N ALA A 82 -3.75 2.33 -0.66
CA ALA A 82 -4.53 1.26 -0.05
C ALA A 82 -5.91 1.06 -0.71
N SER A 83 -6.61 2.15 -1.07
CA SER A 83 -7.86 2.05 -1.83
C SER A 83 -7.60 1.55 -3.24
N TRP A 84 -6.59 2.10 -3.90
CA TRP A 84 -6.14 1.63 -5.22
C TRP A 84 -5.84 0.12 -5.23
N LEU A 85 -5.09 -0.38 -4.24
CA LEU A 85 -4.79 -1.82 -4.18
C LEU A 85 -6.05 -2.67 -4.02
N ARG A 86 -7.00 -2.27 -3.18
CA ARG A 86 -8.27 -3.00 -3.01
C ARG A 86 -9.02 -3.14 -4.33
N ASP A 87 -9.08 -2.06 -5.11
CA ASP A 87 -9.71 -2.08 -6.43
C ASP A 87 -8.97 -3.04 -7.37
N ARG A 88 -7.64 -2.97 -7.41
CA ARG A 88 -6.81 -3.88 -8.24
C ARG A 88 -6.95 -5.35 -7.83
N LEU A 89 -6.99 -5.65 -6.53
CA LEU A 89 -7.20 -7.03 -6.04
C LEU A 89 -8.57 -7.57 -6.47
N SER A 90 -9.62 -6.73 -6.37
CA SER A 90 -10.97 -7.08 -6.81
C SER A 90 -11.02 -7.36 -8.32
N GLU A 91 -10.42 -6.50 -9.13
CA GLU A 91 -10.36 -6.66 -10.59
C GLU A 91 -9.52 -7.88 -11.01
N ALA A 92 -8.40 -8.12 -10.34
CA ALA A 92 -7.52 -9.25 -10.62
C ALA A 92 -8.13 -10.60 -10.26
N ARG A 93 -9.18 -10.64 -9.41
CA ARG A 93 -9.85 -11.87 -8.96
C ARG A 93 -8.87 -12.92 -8.44
N LEU A 94 -7.96 -12.51 -7.57
CA LEU A 94 -6.98 -13.41 -6.98
C LEU A 94 -7.65 -14.34 -5.96
N ALA A 95 -7.23 -15.60 -5.96
CA ALA A 95 -7.62 -16.61 -4.99
C ALA A 95 -6.58 -16.69 -3.84
N PRO A 96 -6.94 -17.24 -2.67
CA PRO A 96 -5.97 -17.56 -1.64
C PRO A 96 -4.82 -18.41 -2.19
N GLY A 97 -3.58 -18.02 -1.89
CA GLY A 97 -2.37 -18.63 -2.45
C GLY A 97 -1.84 -17.97 -3.73
N ASP A 98 -2.63 -17.13 -4.41
CA ASP A 98 -2.13 -16.29 -5.50
C ASP A 98 -1.16 -15.24 -4.98
N ALA A 99 -0.41 -14.61 -5.88
CA ALA A 99 0.73 -13.80 -5.51
C ALA A 99 0.54 -12.29 -5.72
N VAL A 100 1.17 -11.51 -4.86
CA VAL A 100 1.47 -10.10 -5.09
C VAL A 100 2.98 -9.94 -5.25
N LEU A 101 3.42 -9.52 -6.43
CA LEU A 101 4.81 -9.22 -6.72
C LEU A 101 5.07 -7.73 -6.47
N LEU A 102 6.14 -7.43 -5.75
CA LEU A 102 6.43 -6.09 -5.22
C LEU A 102 7.73 -5.52 -5.78
N SER A 103 7.66 -4.28 -6.28
CA SER A 103 8.81 -3.47 -6.65
C SER A 103 8.55 -2.00 -6.28
N SER A 104 9.04 -1.55 -5.10
CA SER A 104 8.67 -0.22 -4.59
C SER A 104 9.75 0.37 -3.69
N PRO A 105 10.04 1.68 -3.81
CA PRO A 105 10.91 2.39 -2.88
C PRO A 105 10.23 2.66 -1.51
N GLY A 106 8.96 2.30 -1.34
CA GLY A 106 8.18 2.64 -0.14
C GLY A 106 7.35 3.91 -0.30
N GLY A 107 7.08 4.60 0.79
CA GLY A 107 6.26 5.82 0.82
C GLY A 107 5.39 5.92 2.07
N ALA A 108 4.09 6.14 1.91
CA ALA A 108 3.16 6.37 3.02
C ALA A 108 2.99 5.13 3.91
N LEU A 109 3.49 5.23 5.13
CA LEU A 109 3.58 4.12 6.09
C LEU A 109 2.20 3.52 6.44
N ASN A 110 1.22 4.38 6.75
CA ASN A 110 -0.13 3.93 7.10
C ASN A 110 -0.81 3.21 5.92
N GLN A 111 -0.61 3.70 4.70
CA GLN A 111 -1.14 3.05 3.51
C GLN A 111 -0.51 1.67 3.30
N ALA A 112 0.80 1.56 3.49
CA ALA A 112 1.51 0.29 3.39
C ALA A 112 1.01 -0.75 4.39
N ALA A 113 0.75 -0.36 5.64
CA ALA A 113 0.19 -1.27 6.64
C ALA A 113 -1.22 -1.75 6.22
N ILE A 114 -2.09 -0.86 5.75
CA ILE A 114 -3.43 -1.22 5.26
C ILE A 114 -3.34 -2.15 4.02
N MET A 115 -2.41 -1.87 3.09
CA MET A 115 -2.16 -2.74 1.93
C MET A 115 -1.73 -4.14 2.37
N GLY A 116 -0.82 -4.26 3.32
CA GLY A 116 -0.38 -5.54 3.85
C GLY A 116 -1.49 -6.31 4.58
N GLU A 117 -2.35 -5.62 5.33
CA GLU A 117 -3.53 -6.24 5.94
C GLU A 117 -4.53 -6.75 4.88
N ALA A 118 -4.73 -6.00 3.80
CA ALA A 118 -5.56 -6.45 2.69
C ALA A 118 -4.99 -7.72 2.03
N ILE A 119 -3.69 -7.75 1.76
CA ILE A 119 -3.00 -8.93 1.22
C ILE A 119 -3.18 -10.14 2.15
N ARG A 120 -2.98 -9.95 3.46
CA ARG A 120 -3.12 -11.01 4.48
C ARG A 120 -4.55 -11.53 4.55
N SER A 121 -5.54 -10.65 4.56
CA SER A 121 -6.96 -11.03 4.66
C SER A 121 -7.46 -11.82 3.45
N HIS A 122 -6.85 -11.62 2.27
CA HIS A 122 -7.13 -12.40 1.07
C HIS A 122 -6.33 -13.71 0.98
N GLY A 123 -5.49 -14.02 1.97
CA GLY A 123 -4.66 -15.23 1.97
C GLY A 123 -3.61 -15.27 0.86
N LEU A 124 -3.20 -14.09 0.35
CA LEU A 124 -2.25 -13.99 -0.75
C LEU A 124 -0.81 -14.17 -0.26
N VAL A 125 0.06 -14.60 -1.17
CA VAL A 125 1.50 -14.68 -0.91
C VAL A 125 2.21 -13.45 -1.48
N THR A 126 3.39 -13.12 -0.98
CA THR A 126 4.19 -11.99 -1.47
C THR A 126 5.57 -12.42 -1.94
N ALA A 127 6.07 -11.77 -2.97
CA ALA A 127 7.46 -11.87 -3.40
C ALA A 127 7.99 -10.50 -3.81
N VAL A 128 9.28 -10.23 -3.58
CA VAL A 128 9.95 -9.04 -4.11
C VAL A 128 10.49 -9.40 -5.49
N ALA A 129 9.74 -9.05 -6.51
CA ALA A 129 10.06 -9.35 -7.90
C ALA A 129 9.27 -8.46 -8.85
N THR A 130 9.70 -8.40 -10.09
CA THR A 130 8.89 -8.07 -11.27
C THR A 130 8.71 -9.33 -12.12
N ALA A 131 7.75 -9.32 -13.04
CA ALA A 131 7.58 -10.40 -14.01
C ALA A 131 7.42 -9.81 -15.42
N ASP A 132 7.96 -10.49 -16.41
CA ASP A 132 7.69 -10.20 -17.80
C ASP A 132 6.35 -10.83 -18.26
N ALA A 133 5.95 -10.57 -19.50
CA ALA A 133 4.69 -11.06 -20.06
C ALA A 133 4.61 -12.60 -20.13
N SER A 134 5.75 -13.29 -20.10
CA SER A 134 5.82 -14.77 -20.05
C SER A 134 5.74 -15.33 -18.61
N GLY A 135 5.58 -14.49 -17.60
CA GLY A 135 5.58 -14.89 -16.20
C GLY A 135 6.96 -15.14 -15.61
N ARG A 136 8.03 -14.85 -16.35
CA ARG A 136 9.41 -15.02 -15.86
C ARG A 136 9.71 -13.94 -14.82
N LEU A 137 10.08 -14.37 -13.62
CA LEU A 137 10.46 -13.48 -12.53
C LEU A 137 11.82 -12.81 -12.78
N ARG A 138 11.92 -11.57 -12.33
CA ARG A 138 13.16 -10.80 -12.27
C ARG A 138 13.31 -10.21 -10.87
N PRO A 139 14.53 -10.23 -10.31
CA PRO A 139 14.79 -9.62 -9.02
C PRO A 139 14.38 -8.14 -8.98
N ALA A 140 13.88 -7.70 -7.83
CA ALA A 140 13.45 -6.34 -7.60
C ALA A 140 13.89 -5.83 -6.22
N ALA A 141 13.49 -4.61 -5.87
CA ALA A 141 13.75 -4.02 -4.57
C ALA A 141 12.44 -3.59 -3.91
N CYS A 142 12.35 -3.84 -2.61
CA CYS A 142 11.27 -3.40 -1.75
C CYS A 142 11.87 -2.72 -0.51
N ALA A 143 11.75 -1.40 -0.43
CA ALA A 143 12.39 -0.60 0.59
C ALA A 143 11.38 0.16 1.46
N SER A 144 11.80 0.51 2.68
CA SER A 144 11.03 1.36 3.58
C SER A 144 9.61 0.81 3.85
N ALA A 145 8.55 1.61 3.67
CA ALA A 145 7.17 1.19 3.87
C ALA A 145 6.75 -0.02 3.02
N CYS A 146 7.42 -0.29 1.87
CA CYS A 146 7.16 -1.48 1.07
C CYS A 146 7.35 -2.79 1.87
N VAL A 147 8.27 -2.80 2.84
CA VAL A 147 8.53 -3.97 3.69
C VAL A 147 7.29 -4.34 4.52
N LEU A 148 6.46 -3.36 4.89
CA LEU A 148 5.19 -3.63 5.56
C LEU A 148 4.21 -4.34 4.60
N VAL A 149 4.13 -3.87 3.36
CA VAL A 149 3.28 -4.53 2.34
C VAL A 149 3.72 -5.99 2.15
N TYR A 150 5.04 -6.20 2.00
CA TYR A 150 5.62 -7.53 1.85
C TYR A 150 5.33 -8.43 3.06
N ALA A 151 5.43 -7.91 4.28
CA ALA A 151 5.13 -8.64 5.51
C ALA A 151 3.68 -9.14 5.58
N GLY A 152 2.76 -8.51 4.85
CA GLY A 152 1.36 -8.93 4.73
C GLY A 152 1.15 -10.30 4.10
N GLY A 153 2.09 -10.81 3.30
CA GLY A 153 1.95 -12.12 2.66
C GLY A 153 1.76 -13.28 3.65
N ALA A 154 0.84 -14.20 3.35
CA ALA A 154 0.66 -15.43 4.12
C ALA A 154 1.92 -16.29 4.07
N THR A 155 2.52 -16.41 2.88
CA THR A 155 3.89 -16.87 2.65
C THR A 155 4.66 -15.74 1.98
N ARG A 156 5.90 -15.51 2.42
CA ARG A 156 6.77 -14.44 1.94
C ARG A 156 7.99 -15.04 1.25
N TYR A 157 7.97 -14.99 -0.08
CA TYR A 157 9.02 -15.58 -0.90
C TYR A 157 10.22 -14.65 -1.01
N GLY A 158 11.40 -15.14 -0.66
CA GLY A 158 12.68 -14.45 -0.84
C GLY A 158 13.34 -14.86 -2.15
N ILE A 159 13.13 -14.10 -3.21
CA ILE A 159 13.70 -14.38 -4.54
C ILE A 159 15.18 -14.01 -4.56
N ALA A 160 16.02 -14.91 -5.06
CA ALA A 160 17.46 -14.67 -5.19
C ALA A 160 17.74 -13.41 -6.02
N GLY A 161 18.64 -12.56 -5.52
CA GLY A 161 18.97 -11.27 -6.12
C GLY A 161 18.00 -10.13 -5.80
N SER A 162 16.83 -10.41 -5.23
CA SER A 162 15.91 -9.37 -4.74
C SER A 162 16.38 -8.82 -3.39
N ARG A 163 15.99 -7.56 -3.09
CA ARG A 163 16.48 -6.85 -1.92
C ARG A 163 15.35 -6.30 -1.08
N LEU A 164 15.45 -6.49 0.23
CA LEU A 164 14.60 -5.90 1.25
C LEU A 164 15.39 -4.82 2.00
N GLY A 165 14.90 -3.58 2.00
CA GLY A 165 15.60 -2.44 2.58
C GLY A 165 14.81 -1.79 3.70
N VAL A 166 15.47 -1.51 4.82
CA VAL A 166 14.89 -0.89 5.99
C VAL A 166 15.66 0.37 6.39
N HIS A 167 14.98 1.30 7.01
CA HIS A 167 15.57 2.48 7.64
C HIS A 167 14.61 3.05 8.69
N ARG A 168 15.09 3.97 9.54
CA ARG A 168 14.23 4.63 10.52
C ARG A 168 13.17 5.48 9.83
N PHE A 169 12.02 5.59 10.48
CA PHE A 169 10.94 6.41 9.98
C PHE A 169 11.29 7.89 10.07
N THR A 170 10.95 8.63 9.04
CA THR A 170 11.08 10.09 8.99
C THR A 170 9.72 10.68 8.67
N THR A 171 9.40 11.83 9.28
CA THR A 171 8.25 12.63 8.91
C THR A 171 8.72 13.84 8.11
N SER A 172 8.06 14.11 7.01
CA SER A 172 8.27 15.32 6.22
C SER A 172 7.39 16.50 6.68
N THR A 173 6.45 16.23 7.58
CA THR A 173 5.54 17.25 8.10
C THR A 173 6.00 17.67 9.50
N PRO A 174 6.13 18.97 9.77
CA PRO A 174 6.38 19.46 11.12
C PRO A 174 5.29 18.97 12.08
N VAL A 175 5.71 18.38 13.21
CA VAL A 175 4.80 17.90 14.27
C VAL A 175 5.10 18.65 15.56
N SER A 176 4.06 18.89 16.37
CA SER A 176 4.17 19.64 17.63
C SER A 176 4.99 18.90 18.70
N ASP A 177 4.96 17.56 18.69
CA ASP A 177 5.73 16.70 19.59
C ASP A 177 6.38 15.57 18.78
N PRO A 178 7.61 15.78 18.27
CA PRO A 178 8.32 14.79 17.46
C PRO A 178 8.62 13.50 18.22
N LEU A 179 8.84 13.56 19.54
CA LEU A 179 9.16 12.38 20.34
C LEU A 179 7.92 11.49 20.52
N ALA A 180 6.79 12.06 20.88
CA ALA A 180 5.53 11.32 21.00
C ALA A 180 5.13 10.70 19.65
N GLU A 181 5.29 11.42 18.56
CA GLU A 181 5.00 10.90 17.21
C GLU A 181 5.94 9.75 16.83
N ALA A 182 7.24 9.86 17.10
CA ALA A 182 8.19 8.78 16.86
C ALA A 182 7.83 7.51 17.66
N GLN A 183 7.47 7.66 18.95
CA GLN A 183 7.03 6.54 19.79
C GLN A 183 5.74 5.90 19.28
N ARG A 184 4.77 6.72 18.85
CA ARG A 184 3.52 6.24 18.26
C ARG A 184 3.76 5.43 16.99
N ILE A 185 4.61 5.93 16.08
CA ILE A 185 4.96 5.24 14.83
C ILE A 185 5.69 3.94 15.14
N GLN A 186 6.67 3.96 16.04
CA GLN A 186 7.42 2.77 16.43
C GLN A 186 6.51 1.70 17.03
N GLY A 187 5.60 2.08 17.92
CA GLY A 187 4.61 1.17 18.50
C GLY A 187 3.67 0.57 17.46
N MET A 188 3.19 1.38 16.50
CA MET A 188 2.35 0.92 15.40
C MET A 188 3.08 -0.09 14.52
N VAL A 189 4.32 0.19 14.14
CA VAL A 189 5.12 -0.72 13.28
C VAL A 189 5.45 -2.01 14.02
N LEU A 190 5.82 -1.93 15.30
CA LEU A 190 6.08 -3.11 16.13
C LEU A 190 4.84 -4.00 16.21
N GLY A 191 3.68 -3.43 16.54
CA GLY A 191 2.41 -4.16 16.61
C GLY A 191 2.03 -4.78 15.28
N TYR A 192 2.16 -4.04 14.18
CA TYR A 192 1.90 -4.54 12.83
C TYR A 192 2.82 -5.69 12.45
N MET A 193 4.14 -5.53 12.59
CA MET A 193 5.11 -6.57 12.22
C MET A 193 4.93 -7.84 13.04
N THR A 194 4.68 -7.70 14.34
CA THR A 194 4.38 -8.84 15.24
C THR A 194 3.10 -9.55 14.79
N LYS A 195 2.03 -8.80 14.46
CA LYS A 195 0.78 -9.36 13.91
C LYS A 195 1.03 -10.14 12.62
N MET A 196 1.95 -9.70 11.79
CA MET A 196 2.35 -10.38 10.54
C MET A 196 3.34 -11.54 10.78
N GLY A 197 3.70 -11.83 12.02
CA GLY A 197 4.61 -12.91 12.38
C GLY A 197 6.07 -12.60 12.07
N VAL A 198 6.45 -11.34 11.94
CA VAL A 198 7.84 -10.88 11.80
C VAL A 198 8.42 -10.63 13.19
N SER A 199 9.69 -11.00 13.40
CA SER A 199 10.38 -10.76 14.66
C SER A 199 10.44 -9.26 15.00
N SER A 200 10.30 -8.92 16.30
CA SER A 200 10.46 -7.55 16.78
C SER A 200 11.83 -6.93 16.49
N GLY A 201 12.86 -7.76 16.28
CA GLY A 201 14.20 -7.31 15.86
C GLY A 201 14.20 -6.53 14.54
N ILE A 202 13.14 -6.62 13.73
CA ILE A 202 13.01 -5.79 12.53
C ILE A 202 12.93 -4.29 12.88
N VAL A 203 12.28 -3.94 13.99
CA VAL A 203 12.16 -2.53 14.44
C VAL A 203 13.51 -2.01 14.91
N GLU A 204 14.32 -2.85 15.55
CA GLU A 204 15.70 -2.53 15.90
C GLU A 204 16.52 -2.28 14.62
N ALA A 205 16.47 -3.20 13.65
CA ALA A 205 17.15 -3.03 12.37
C ALA A 205 16.74 -1.75 11.63
N MET A 206 15.46 -1.35 11.71
CA MET A 206 14.95 -0.09 11.17
C MET A 206 15.52 1.13 11.88
N SER A 207 15.69 1.08 13.19
CA SER A 207 16.11 2.23 14.01
C SER A 207 17.57 2.63 13.83
N GLN A 208 18.42 1.71 13.37
CA GLN A 208 19.88 1.86 13.33
C GLN A 208 20.39 2.85 12.29
N THR A 209 19.64 3.17 11.25
CA THR A 209 20.12 4.01 10.16
C THR A 209 19.05 4.94 9.58
N SER A 210 19.47 6.10 9.11
CA SER A 210 18.64 7.02 8.31
C SER A 210 18.57 6.62 6.84
N ASP A 211 19.64 6.01 6.33
CA ASP A 211 19.72 5.56 4.96
C ASP A 211 19.16 4.14 4.81
N ILE A 212 18.82 3.75 3.60
CA ILE A 212 18.30 2.40 3.34
C ILE A 212 19.41 1.38 3.59
N ARG A 213 19.22 0.57 4.62
CA ARG A 213 20.02 -0.61 4.91
C ARG A 213 19.39 -1.82 4.25
N TRP A 214 20.11 -2.44 3.35
CA TRP A 214 19.68 -3.67 2.70
C TRP A 214 19.96 -4.87 3.59
N LEU A 215 18.93 -5.61 3.94
CA LEU A 215 19.06 -6.84 4.73
C LEU A 215 19.72 -7.93 3.88
N SER A 216 20.60 -8.69 4.49
CA SER A 216 21.06 -9.93 3.87
C SER A 216 19.92 -10.98 3.85
N PRO A 217 19.92 -11.93 2.91
CA PRO A 217 18.93 -13.01 2.89
C PRO A 217 18.84 -13.77 4.21
N GLN A 218 20.00 -14.04 4.83
CA GLN A 218 20.08 -14.74 6.12
C GLN A 218 19.47 -13.92 7.25
N GLU A 219 19.72 -12.61 7.29
CA GLU A 219 19.12 -11.72 8.27
C GLU A 219 17.59 -11.63 8.11
N ALA A 220 17.10 -11.50 6.87
CA ALA A 220 15.69 -11.48 6.57
C ALA A 220 14.97 -12.80 6.95
N LEU A 221 15.65 -13.93 6.85
CA LEU A 221 15.17 -15.24 7.34
C LEU A 221 15.14 -15.27 8.86
N THR A 222 16.22 -14.86 9.54
CA THR A 222 16.31 -14.84 11.02
C THR A 222 15.23 -13.95 11.63
N LEU A 223 14.92 -12.83 10.98
CA LEU A 223 13.84 -11.94 11.38
C LEU A 223 12.44 -12.48 11.03
N ASN A 224 12.35 -13.66 10.44
CA ASN A 224 11.11 -14.22 9.89
C ASN A 224 10.39 -13.24 8.94
N LEU A 225 11.15 -12.34 8.28
CA LEU A 225 10.62 -11.47 7.24
C LEU A 225 10.45 -12.25 5.93
N ILE A 226 11.42 -13.08 5.56
CA ILE A 226 11.28 -14.13 4.53
C ILE A 226 10.85 -15.42 5.24
N THR A 227 9.83 -16.10 4.70
CA THR A 227 9.38 -17.40 5.22
C THR A 227 9.73 -18.56 4.29
N LYS A 228 9.93 -18.29 3.00
CA LYS A 228 10.31 -19.30 2.00
C LYS A 228 11.39 -18.73 1.05
N PRO A 229 12.66 -19.10 1.20
CA PRO A 229 13.69 -18.68 0.27
C PRO A 229 13.55 -19.41 -1.07
N VAL A 230 13.89 -18.72 -2.17
CA VAL A 230 13.90 -19.27 -3.54
C VAL A 230 15.22 -18.91 -4.19
N GLU A 231 16.04 -19.92 -4.45
CA GLU A 231 17.37 -19.73 -5.03
C GLU A 231 17.34 -19.56 -6.56
N ARG A 232 16.38 -20.20 -7.23
CA ARG A 232 16.16 -20.13 -8.68
C ARG A 232 14.66 -20.08 -8.94
N PRO A 233 14.12 -18.90 -9.32
CA PRO A 233 12.75 -18.80 -9.78
C PRO A 233 12.57 -19.28 -11.21
#